data_bc6e929abd425e3eceaffc3ec97602a3
#
_entry.id   bc6e929abd425e3eceaffc3ec97602a3
#
_cell.length_a   1.000
_cell.length_b   1.000
_cell.length_c   1.000
_cell.angle_alpha   90.00
_cell.angle_beta   90.00
_cell.angle_gamma   90.00
#
_symmetry.space_group_name_H-M   'P 1'
#
loop_
_entity.id
_entity.type
_entity.pdbx_description
1 polymer ?
#
loop_
_entity_poly.entity_id
_entity_poly.type
_entity_poly.pdbx_seq_one_letter_code
_entity_poly.pdbx_strand_id
1 'polypeptide(L)'
;MSDIRTVAFVTGASRGAGQGIAHALGQHGCTVYVTGRTLNPGDHALGGTIGATATQVTAAGGEGIAVQCDHSSPDDVRAFFARVMAEQGRIDILVNNAAAVYDELSLPGGFWERPLKLGDMIDVGIRSSFDASWYAAQAMVAQNDGLIVFTSGAGAEHYVFSPAYGAHKAAMDKMAFDMGLEFDHAGKNVAAVSIWMGAVMTERLRLVIASDPVKFGALEAGSEEPEFTGHLAWALYTDPQRAARNGATCIGAELAREYGITCAGGRAPPSYRDSHGVVPRAFSRLAPVRAG
;
A
#
# COMPACT_ATOMS: atom_id res chain seq x y z
N MET A 1 -30.40 4.01 -12.61
CA MET A 1 -29.06 4.61 -12.56
C MET A 1 -28.11 3.46 -12.32
N SER A 2 -27.18 3.18 -13.22
CA SER A 2 -26.14 2.19 -12.94
C SER A 2 -25.34 2.75 -11.75
N ASP A 3 -25.32 2.00 -10.64
CA ASP A 3 -24.44 2.33 -9.52
C ASP A 3 -22.99 2.36 -10.07
N ILE A 4 -22.41 3.56 -10.13
CA ILE A 4 -21.02 3.75 -10.55
C ILE A 4 -20.17 3.12 -9.45
N ARG A 5 -19.47 2.02 -9.78
CA ARG A 5 -18.57 1.37 -8.83
C ARG A 5 -17.39 2.27 -8.48
N THR A 6 -16.93 2.19 -7.25
CA THR A 6 -15.67 2.82 -6.82
C THR A 6 -14.51 2.20 -7.59
N VAL A 7 -13.67 3.03 -8.19
CA VAL A 7 -12.53 2.60 -9.00
C VAL A 7 -11.25 2.67 -8.16
N ALA A 8 -10.66 1.52 -7.90
CA ALA A 8 -9.49 1.36 -7.04
C ALA A 8 -8.29 0.79 -7.80
N PHE A 9 -7.11 1.18 -7.38
CA PHE A 9 -5.83 0.69 -7.91
C PHE A 9 -4.98 0.12 -6.80
N VAL A 10 -4.36 -1.04 -7.04
CA VAL A 10 -3.38 -1.61 -6.14
C VAL A 10 -2.11 -1.93 -6.91
N THR A 11 -1.03 -1.19 -6.61
CA THR A 11 0.26 -1.43 -7.25
C THR A 11 0.96 -2.63 -6.64
N GLY A 12 1.61 -3.47 -7.48
CA GLY A 12 2.31 -4.66 -7.00
C GLY A 12 1.39 -5.71 -6.38
N ALA A 13 0.25 -5.99 -7.01
CA ALA A 13 -0.83 -6.81 -6.44
C ALA A 13 -0.89 -8.25 -6.99
N SER A 14 0.20 -8.80 -7.52
CA SER A 14 0.24 -10.19 -7.99
C SER A 14 0.26 -11.23 -6.85
N ARG A 15 0.61 -10.85 -5.62
CA ARG A 15 0.74 -11.70 -4.43
C ARG A 15 0.80 -10.87 -3.14
N GLY A 16 0.86 -11.58 -2.00
CA GLY A 16 1.14 -10.99 -0.69
C GLY A 16 0.14 -9.93 -0.27
N ALA A 17 0.61 -8.86 0.38
CA ALA A 17 -0.24 -7.78 0.86
C ALA A 17 -1.04 -7.12 -0.26
N GLY A 18 -0.42 -6.84 -1.42
CA GLY A 18 -1.11 -6.22 -2.55
C GLY A 18 -2.26 -7.07 -3.09
N GLN A 19 -2.09 -8.39 -3.17
CA GLN A 19 -3.17 -9.32 -3.54
C GLN A 19 -4.33 -9.25 -2.54
N GLY A 20 -4.01 -9.33 -1.25
CA GLY A 20 -5.04 -9.26 -0.20
C GLY A 20 -5.78 -7.92 -0.19
N ILE A 21 -5.04 -6.80 -0.33
CA ILE A 21 -5.65 -5.47 -0.43
C ILE A 21 -6.62 -5.40 -1.62
N ALA A 22 -6.21 -5.90 -2.79
CA ALA A 22 -7.07 -5.93 -3.98
C ALA A 22 -8.31 -6.80 -3.75
N HIS A 23 -8.15 -7.98 -3.12
CA HIS A 23 -9.25 -8.88 -2.77
C HIS A 23 -10.25 -8.20 -1.82
N ALA A 24 -9.77 -7.55 -0.75
CA ALA A 24 -10.63 -6.83 0.19
C ALA A 24 -11.43 -5.70 -0.49
N LEU A 25 -10.80 -4.91 -1.37
CA LEU A 25 -11.51 -3.89 -2.13
C LEU A 25 -12.56 -4.51 -3.07
N GLY A 26 -12.29 -5.69 -3.62
CA GLY A 26 -13.28 -6.50 -4.37
C GLY A 26 -14.47 -6.90 -3.51
N GLN A 27 -14.27 -7.33 -2.26
CA GLN A 27 -15.34 -7.64 -1.31
C GLN A 27 -16.26 -6.43 -1.01
N HIS A 28 -15.71 -5.23 -1.15
CA HIS A 28 -16.49 -3.98 -1.04
C HIS A 28 -17.12 -3.52 -2.37
N GLY A 29 -17.09 -4.36 -3.40
CA GLY A 29 -17.75 -4.11 -4.69
C GLY A 29 -17.00 -3.17 -5.63
N CYS A 30 -15.73 -2.86 -5.38
CA CYS A 30 -14.94 -1.97 -6.23
C CYS A 30 -14.61 -2.60 -7.58
N THR A 31 -14.44 -1.76 -8.61
CA THR A 31 -13.64 -2.09 -9.78
C THR A 31 -12.18 -1.92 -9.41
N VAL A 32 -11.40 -2.99 -9.40
CA VAL A 32 -10.01 -3.00 -8.91
C VAL A 32 -9.04 -3.30 -10.03
N TYR A 33 -8.21 -2.33 -10.36
CA TYR A 33 -7.07 -2.53 -11.25
C TYR A 33 -5.90 -3.13 -10.48
N VAL A 34 -5.52 -4.34 -10.87
CA VAL A 34 -4.44 -5.14 -10.27
C VAL A 34 -3.21 -5.02 -11.15
N THR A 35 -2.16 -4.36 -10.67
CA THR A 35 -0.94 -4.17 -11.46
C THR A 35 0.26 -4.97 -10.94
N GLY A 36 1.14 -5.31 -11.84
CA GLY A 36 2.38 -6.04 -11.55
C GLY A 36 3.00 -6.64 -12.79
N ARG A 37 4.14 -7.30 -12.65
CA ARG A 37 4.92 -7.88 -13.75
C ARG A 37 4.58 -9.34 -14.03
N THR A 38 4.13 -10.08 -13.00
CA THR A 38 3.93 -11.53 -13.05
C THR A 38 2.63 -11.88 -13.77
N LEU A 39 2.73 -12.44 -14.96
CA LEU A 39 1.60 -12.81 -15.81
C LEU A 39 1.26 -14.30 -15.70
N ASN A 40 2.28 -15.18 -15.70
CA ASN A 40 2.07 -16.61 -15.75
C ASN A 40 2.44 -17.28 -14.43
N PRO A 41 1.76 -18.40 -14.08
CA PRO A 41 2.22 -19.25 -13.00
C PRO A 41 3.66 -19.72 -13.26
N GLY A 42 4.53 -19.58 -12.25
CA GLY A 42 5.95 -19.95 -12.37
C GLY A 42 6.89 -18.80 -12.73
N ASP A 43 6.40 -17.64 -13.17
CA ASP A 43 7.25 -16.46 -13.43
C ASP A 43 7.94 -15.95 -12.14
N HIS A 44 7.49 -16.36 -10.97
CA HIS A 44 8.07 -16.00 -9.68
C HIS A 44 8.00 -17.14 -8.67
N ALA A 45 9.08 -17.33 -7.89
CA ALA A 45 9.21 -18.43 -6.93
C ALA A 45 8.10 -18.47 -5.86
N LEU A 46 7.58 -17.31 -5.44
CA LEU A 46 6.46 -17.20 -4.47
C LEU A 46 5.08 -17.40 -5.11
N GLY A 47 5.02 -17.70 -6.41
CA GLY A 47 3.75 -17.83 -7.13
C GLY A 47 2.99 -16.51 -7.30
N GLY A 48 1.68 -16.61 -7.53
CA GLY A 48 0.78 -15.48 -7.72
C GLY A 48 0.95 -14.75 -9.06
N THR A 49 -0.16 -14.34 -9.66
CA THR A 49 -0.20 -13.55 -10.89
C THR A 49 -1.22 -12.45 -10.78
N ILE A 50 -1.09 -11.38 -11.58
CA ILE A 50 -2.10 -10.32 -11.63
C ILE A 50 -3.44 -10.85 -12.12
N GLY A 51 -3.45 -11.81 -13.06
CA GLY A 51 -4.67 -12.44 -13.56
C GLY A 51 -5.40 -13.25 -12.49
N ALA A 52 -4.66 -14.05 -11.69
CA ALA A 52 -5.25 -14.80 -10.59
C ALA A 52 -5.86 -13.87 -9.53
N THR A 53 -5.17 -12.78 -9.19
CA THR A 53 -5.69 -11.77 -8.26
C THR A 53 -6.95 -11.10 -8.81
N ALA A 54 -6.96 -10.69 -10.08
CA ALA A 54 -8.14 -10.09 -10.70
C ALA A 54 -9.35 -11.06 -10.69
N THR A 55 -9.12 -12.36 -10.93
CA THR A 55 -10.16 -13.39 -10.80
C THR A 55 -10.70 -13.47 -9.37
N GLN A 56 -9.83 -13.42 -8.36
CA GLN A 56 -10.26 -13.44 -6.95
C GLN A 56 -11.08 -12.20 -6.59
N VAL A 57 -10.68 -11.01 -7.04
CA VAL A 57 -11.44 -9.76 -6.88
C VAL A 57 -12.86 -9.92 -7.45
N THR A 58 -12.98 -10.47 -8.66
CA THR A 58 -14.28 -10.67 -9.30
C THR A 58 -15.12 -11.71 -8.55
N ALA A 59 -14.52 -12.82 -8.11
CA ALA A 59 -15.20 -13.83 -7.31
C ALA A 59 -15.69 -13.30 -5.95
N ALA A 60 -15.02 -12.27 -5.41
CA ALA A 60 -15.39 -11.60 -4.15
C ALA A 60 -16.55 -10.59 -4.31
N GLY A 61 -17.03 -10.30 -5.52
CA GLY A 61 -18.15 -9.39 -5.78
C GLY A 61 -17.78 -8.07 -6.44
N GLY A 62 -16.49 -7.78 -6.60
CA GLY A 62 -15.98 -6.64 -7.34
C GLY A 62 -15.86 -6.90 -8.83
N GLU A 63 -15.03 -6.09 -9.49
CA GLU A 63 -14.60 -6.29 -10.87
C GLU A 63 -13.07 -6.18 -10.91
N GLY A 64 -12.38 -7.31 -11.10
CA GLY A 64 -10.92 -7.36 -11.15
C GLY A 64 -10.40 -7.17 -12.57
N ILE A 65 -9.51 -6.21 -12.77
CA ILE A 65 -8.88 -5.92 -14.07
C ILE A 65 -7.37 -6.03 -13.92
N ALA A 66 -6.78 -7.06 -14.54
CA ALA A 66 -5.34 -7.24 -14.54
C ALA A 66 -4.68 -6.36 -15.61
N VAL A 67 -3.66 -5.60 -15.21
CA VAL A 67 -2.86 -4.79 -16.14
C VAL A 67 -1.38 -5.01 -15.86
N GLN A 68 -0.64 -5.47 -16.87
CA GLN A 68 0.80 -5.56 -16.75
C GLN A 68 1.40 -4.16 -16.64
N CYS A 69 2.22 -3.96 -15.61
CA CYS A 69 2.92 -2.70 -15.38
C CYS A 69 4.21 -3.00 -14.63
N ASP A 70 5.33 -2.64 -15.19
CA ASP A 70 6.60 -2.59 -14.46
C ASP A 70 6.70 -1.23 -13.76
N HIS A 71 6.58 -1.25 -12.44
CA HIS A 71 6.64 -0.03 -11.64
C HIS A 71 8.04 0.61 -11.59
N SER A 72 9.08 -0.01 -12.17
CA SER A 72 10.37 0.63 -12.41
C SER A 72 10.40 1.44 -13.72
N SER A 73 9.37 1.29 -14.58
CA SER A 73 9.23 1.98 -15.86
C SER A 73 8.24 3.14 -15.75
N PRO A 74 8.67 4.40 -15.79
CA PRO A 74 7.75 5.55 -15.80
C PRO A 74 6.79 5.53 -17.00
N ASP A 75 7.20 4.95 -18.14
CA ASP A 75 6.37 4.84 -19.33
C ASP A 75 5.23 3.83 -19.13
N ASP A 76 5.48 2.69 -18.48
CA ASP A 76 4.45 1.73 -18.13
C ASP A 76 3.44 2.35 -17.16
N VAL A 77 3.91 3.06 -16.13
CA VAL A 77 3.04 3.76 -15.18
C VAL A 77 2.17 4.78 -15.91
N ARG A 78 2.75 5.59 -16.79
CA ARG A 78 1.99 6.56 -17.60
C ARG A 78 0.94 5.88 -18.47
N ALA A 79 1.31 4.83 -19.20
CA ALA A 79 0.40 4.10 -20.07
C ALA A 79 -0.74 3.46 -19.29
N PHE A 80 -0.45 2.92 -18.12
CA PHE A 80 -1.45 2.37 -17.21
C PHE A 80 -2.51 3.42 -16.84
N PHE A 81 -2.09 4.59 -16.33
CA PHE A 81 -3.04 5.64 -15.94
C PHE A 81 -3.83 6.20 -17.12
N ALA A 82 -3.20 6.35 -18.28
CA ALA A 82 -3.90 6.79 -19.50
C ALA A 82 -5.00 5.79 -19.90
N ARG A 83 -4.72 4.49 -19.83
CA ARG A 83 -5.70 3.44 -20.09
C ARG A 83 -6.88 3.54 -19.13
N VAL A 84 -6.61 3.66 -17.85
CA VAL A 84 -7.67 3.71 -16.85
C VAL A 84 -8.56 4.93 -17.02
N MET A 85 -7.98 6.09 -17.26
CA MET A 85 -8.77 7.29 -17.51
C MET A 85 -9.63 7.18 -18.78
N ALA A 86 -9.16 6.45 -19.80
CA ALA A 86 -9.95 6.17 -21.00
C ALA A 86 -11.11 5.19 -20.72
N GLU A 87 -10.90 4.19 -19.83
CA GLU A 87 -11.90 3.15 -19.52
C GLU A 87 -12.92 3.62 -18.48
N GLN A 88 -12.49 4.34 -17.44
CA GLN A 88 -13.31 4.65 -16.27
C GLN A 88 -13.62 6.17 -16.11
N GLY A 89 -12.74 7.02 -16.60
CA GLY A 89 -12.88 8.49 -16.45
C GLY A 89 -12.71 8.99 -15.02
N ARG A 90 -12.38 8.11 -14.06
CA ARG A 90 -12.24 8.41 -12.64
C ARG A 90 -11.22 7.54 -11.94
N ILE A 91 -10.74 8.02 -10.79
CA ILE A 91 -9.88 7.30 -9.84
C ILE A 91 -10.33 7.66 -8.43
N ASP A 92 -10.71 6.67 -7.63
CA ASP A 92 -11.22 6.91 -6.28
C ASP A 92 -10.22 6.52 -5.19
N ILE A 93 -9.57 5.38 -5.35
CA ILE A 93 -8.59 4.87 -4.39
C ILE A 93 -7.33 4.46 -5.14
N LEU A 94 -6.18 4.99 -4.73
CA LEU A 94 -4.86 4.48 -5.10
C LEU A 94 -4.20 3.88 -3.88
N VAL A 95 -3.77 2.62 -3.96
CA VAL A 95 -2.92 1.98 -2.95
C VAL A 95 -1.52 1.77 -3.51
N ASN A 96 -0.58 2.58 -3.06
CA ASN A 96 0.85 2.45 -3.34
C ASN A 96 1.43 1.33 -2.48
N ASN A 97 1.55 0.13 -3.06
CA ASN A 97 2.04 -1.06 -2.37
C ASN A 97 3.26 -1.69 -3.06
N ALA A 98 3.51 -1.39 -4.34
CA ALA A 98 4.65 -1.94 -5.06
C ALA A 98 5.98 -1.63 -4.37
N ALA A 99 6.80 -2.65 -4.17
CA ALA A 99 8.14 -2.54 -3.63
C ALA A 99 9.05 -3.66 -4.16
N ALA A 100 10.31 -3.36 -4.42
CA ALA A 100 11.33 -4.35 -4.78
C ALA A 100 11.83 -5.06 -3.52
N VAL A 101 11.14 -6.13 -3.10
CA VAL A 101 11.49 -6.93 -1.93
C VAL A 101 12.21 -8.20 -2.35
N TYR A 102 13.49 -8.32 -2.00
CA TYR A 102 14.34 -9.47 -2.28
C TYR A 102 14.60 -10.30 -1.02
N ASP A 103 14.96 -11.57 -1.19
CA ASP A 103 15.30 -12.47 -0.07
C ASP A 103 16.55 -12.00 0.66
N GLU A 104 17.47 -11.38 -0.06
CA GLU A 104 18.72 -10.83 0.46
C GLU A 104 18.51 -9.65 1.42
N LEU A 105 17.31 -9.14 1.56
CA LEU A 105 16.99 -8.06 2.50
C LEU A 105 17.30 -8.43 3.94
N SER A 106 17.18 -9.72 4.29
CA SER A 106 17.45 -10.26 5.63
C SER A 106 18.81 -10.93 5.80
N LEU A 107 19.71 -10.86 4.79
CA LEU A 107 21.07 -11.41 4.94
C LEU A 107 21.85 -10.72 6.06
N PRO A 108 22.73 -11.47 6.76
CA PRO A 108 23.65 -10.88 7.73
C PRO A 108 24.66 -9.95 7.06
N GLY A 109 25.38 -9.18 7.88
CA GLY A 109 26.41 -8.23 7.42
C GLY A 109 25.91 -6.79 7.26
N GLY A 110 26.84 -5.87 7.01
CA GLY A 110 26.57 -4.46 6.76
C GLY A 110 25.94 -4.23 5.39
N PHE A 111 25.31 -3.08 5.19
CA PHE A 111 24.66 -2.77 3.89
C PHE A 111 25.67 -2.72 2.74
N TRP A 112 26.94 -2.45 3.01
CA TRP A 112 28.05 -2.43 2.02
C TRP A 112 28.53 -3.83 1.62
N GLU A 113 28.08 -4.89 2.28
CA GLU A 113 28.38 -6.30 1.99
C GLU A 113 27.21 -6.98 1.26
N ARG A 114 26.04 -6.37 1.29
CA ARG A 114 24.82 -6.89 0.67
C ARG A 114 24.73 -6.48 -0.80
N PRO A 115 23.98 -7.23 -1.63
CA PRO A 115 23.83 -6.90 -3.05
C PRO A 115 23.27 -5.50 -3.28
N LEU A 116 23.88 -4.76 -4.21
CA LEU A 116 23.48 -3.40 -4.58
C LEU A 116 22.02 -3.31 -5.07
N LYS A 117 21.49 -4.41 -5.65
CA LYS A 117 20.08 -4.49 -6.10
C LYS A 117 19.03 -4.19 -4.99
N LEU A 118 19.40 -4.23 -3.71
CA LEU A 118 18.53 -3.78 -2.64
C LEU A 118 18.15 -2.29 -2.76
N GLY A 119 18.94 -1.53 -3.53
CA GLY A 119 18.63 -0.14 -3.91
C GLY A 119 17.45 0.00 -4.88
N ASP A 120 17.05 -1.05 -5.59
CA ASP A 120 15.88 -1.05 -6.49
C ASP A 120 14.58 -0.67 -5.75
N MET A 121 14.59 -0.77 -4.42
CA MET A 121 13.49 -0.33 -3.57
C MET A 121 13.27 1.20 -3.64
N ILE A 122 14.29 1.96 -4.01
CA ILE A 122 14.17 3.40 -4.25
C ILE A 122 13.35 3.64 -5.53
N ASP A 123 13.63 2.89 -6.59
CA ASP A 123 12.93 3.03 -7.87
C ASP A 123 11.52 2.44 -7.81
N VAL A 124 11.38 1.20 -7.36
CA VAL A 124 10.06 0.50 -7.32
C VAL A 124 9.28 0.81 -6.03
N GLY A 125 9.86 1.43 -5.04
CA GLY A 125 9.16 1.85 -3.83
C GLY A 125 8.86 3.34 -3.85
N ILE A 126 9.90 4.17 -3.81
CA ILE A 126 9.74 5.63 -3.65
C ILE A 126 9.32 6.28 -4.97
N ARG A 127 10.13 6.13 -6.01
CA ARG A 127 9.89 6.80 -7.29
C ARG A 127 8.55 6.37 -7.91
N SER A 128 8.27 5.08 -7.97
CA SER A 128 7.03 4.56 -8.55
C SER A 128 5.78 5.02 -7.79
N SER A 129 5.87 5.12 -6.46
CA SER A 129 4.75 5.62 -5.64
C SER A 129 4.50 7.11 -5.87
N PHE A 130 5.56 7.91 -6.06
CA PHE A 130 5.41 9.30 -6.45
C PHE A 130 4.75 9.43 -7.82
N ASP A 131 5.25 8.72 -8.84
CA ASP A 131 4.74 8.77 -10.20
C ASP A 131 3.26 8.35 -10.26
N ALA A 132 2.89 7.24 -9.59
CA ALA A 132 1.51 6.78 -9.51
C ALA A 132 0.60 7.81 -8.81
N SER A 133 1.06 8.39 -7.71
CA SER A 133 0.30 9.42 -6.98
C SER A 133 0.12 10.69 -7.81
N TRP A 134 1.13 11.09 -8.58
CA TRP A 134 1.06 12.26 -9.45
C TRP A 134 -0.02 12.11 -10.52
N TYR A 135 -0.11 10.93 -11.17
CA TYR A 135 -1.17 10.68 -12.16
C TYR A 135 -2.55 10.57 -11.52
N ALA A 136 -2.68 9.86 -10.40
CA ALA A 136 -3.94 9.71 -9.69
C ALA A 136 -4.46 11.05 -9.16
N ALA A 137 -3.58 11.88 -8.59
CA ALA A 137 -3.94 13.17 -8.04
C ALA A 137 -4.58 14.11 -9.06
N GLN A 138 -4.16 14.07 -10.33
CA GLN A 138 -4.77 14.89 -11.39
C GLN A 138 -6.27 14.58 -11.56
N ALA A 139 -6.63 13.29 -11.61
CA ALA A 139 -8.01 12.86 -11.70
C ALA A 139 -8.78 13.18 -10.40
N MET A 140 -8.21 12.83 -9.24
CA MET A 140 -8.83 13.03 -7.93
C MET A 140 -9.09 14.53 -7.64
N VAL A 141 -8.14 15.41 -7.97
CA VAL A 141 -8.29 16.86 -7.83
C VAL A 141 -9.38 17.42 -8.77
N ALA A 142 -9.45 16.92 -10.01
CA ALA A 142 -10.48 17.35 -10.96
C ALA A 142 -11.88 16.90 -10.52
N GLN A 143 -12.04 15.67 -10.03
CA GLN A 143 -13.30 15.15 -9.48
C GLN A 143 -13.63 15.67 -8.07
N ASN A 144 -12.69 16.32 -7.41
CA ASN A 144 -12.73 16.78 -6.02
C ASN A 144 -13.08 15.67 -5.02
N ASP A 145 -12.56 14.47 -5.25
CA ASP A 145 -12.74 13.30 -4.41
C ASP A 145 -11.64 12.27 -4.67
N GLY A 146 -11.13 11.61 -3.63
CA GLY A 146 -10.14 10.55 -3.77
C GLY A 146 -9.35 10.26 -2.50
N LEU A 147 -8.72 9.08 -2.49
CA LEU A 147 -7.85 8.63 -1.42
C LEU A 147 -6.57 8.01 -1.98
N ILE A 148 -5.41 8.52 -1.58
CA ILE A 148 -4.11 7.92 -1.84
C ILE A 148 -3.64 7.26 -0.55
N VAL A 149 -3.40 5.96 -0.59
CA VAL A 149 -2.86 5.16 0.53
C VAL A 149 -1.44 4.74 0.19
N PHE A 150 -0.55 4.89 1.17
CA PHE A 150 0.81 4.35 1.12
C PHE A 150 0.93 3.21 2.13
N THR A 151 1.39 2.03 1.68
CA THR A 151 1.72 0.94 2.60
C THR A 151 3.10 1.16 3.18
N SER A 152 3.16 1.41 4.48
CA SER A 152 4.37 1.68 5.23
C SER A 152 4.54 0.71 6.40
N GLY A 153 5.36 1.02 7.36
CA GLY A 153 5.61 0.21 8.54
C GLY A 153 6.63 0.84 9.47
N ALA A 154 6.81 0.24 10.64
CA ALA A 154 7.72 0.71 11.69
C ALA A 154 9.18 0.91 11.23
N GLY A 155 9.56 0.30 10.09
CA GLY A 155 10.87 0.54 9.46
C GLY A 155 11.13 1.99 9.06
N ALA A 156 10.11 2.85 9.03
CA ALA A 156 10.26 4.29 8.84
C ALA A 156 11.01 4.97 10.00
N GLU A 157 10.84 4.47 11.23
CA GLU A 157 11.42 5.05 12.45
C GLU A 157 12.43 4.13 13.14
N HIS A 158 12.44 2.83 12.82
CA HIS A 158 13.36 1.85 13.37
C HIS A 158 14.12 1.10 12.28
N TYR A 159 15.33 0.68 12.63
CA TYR A 159 16.06 -0.25 11.77
C TYR A 159 15.40 -1.63 11.81
N VAL A 160 14.89 -2.08 10.66
CA VAL A 160 14.27 -3.41 10.53
C VAL A 160 15.10 -4.33 9.64
N PHE A 161 15.39 -3.94 8.41
CA PHE A 161 16.08 -4.80 7.43
C PHE A 161 17.33 -4.15 6.83
N SER A 162 17.19 -2.95 6.25
CA SER A 162 18.27 -2.28 5.53
C SER A 162 18.04 -0.77 5.45
N PRO A 163 19.09 0.02 5.14
CA PRO A 163 18.92 1.46 4.90
C PRO A 163 17.94 1.78 3.77
N ALA A 164 17.93 1.01 2.67
CA ALA A 164 17.00 1.20 1.56
C ALA A 164 15.54 0.95 1.99
N TYR A 165 15.31 -0.08 2.83
CA TYR A 165 13.98 -0.35 3.37
C TYR A 165 13.49 0.77 4.30
N GLY A 166 14.36 1.21 5.22
CA GLY A 166 14.03 2.32 6.13
C GLY A 166 13.74 3.61 5.37
N ALA A 167 14.58 3.96 4.40
CA ALA A 167 14.37 5.12 3.53
C ALA A 167 13.05 5.04 2.75
N HIS A 168 12.72 3.86 2.18
CA HIS A 168 11.45 3.64 1.49
C HIS A 168 10.27 3.90 2.44
N LYS A 169 10.24 3.29 3.62
CA LYS A 169 9.11 3.45 4.55
C LYS A 169 8.98 4.89 5.07
N ALA A 170 10.09 5.53 5.38
CA ALA A 170 10.11 6.95 5.77
C ALA A 170 9.62 7.88 4.64
N ALA A 171 9.97 7.56 3.39
CA ALA A 171 9.49 8.30 2.24
C ALA A 171 7.97 8.16 2.05
N MET A 172 7.38 6.96 2.28
CA MET A 172 5.93 6.77 2.22
C MET A 172 5.21 7.70 3.21
N ASP A 173 5.69 7.75 4.45
CA ASP A 173 5.10 8.58 5.50
C ASP A 173 5.23 10.08 5.15
N LYS A 174 6.41 10.48 4.65
CA LYS A 174 6.64 11.88 4.28
C LYS A 174 5.84 12.32 3.06
N MET A 175 5.72 11.47 2.03
CA MET A 175 4.90 11.77 0.86
C MET A 175 3.42 11.90 1.21
N ALA A 176 2.89 11.01 2.07
CA ALA A 176 1.53 11.13 2.55
C ALA A 176 1.28 12.48 3.23
N PHE A 177 2.21 12.89 4.11
CA PHE A 177 2.10 14.17 4.81
C PHE A 177 2.13 15.36 3.87
N ASP A 178 3.13 15.42 2.97
CA ASP A 178 3.32 16.58 2.08
C ASP A 178 2.18 16.69 1.06
N MET A 179 1.77 15.58 0.43
CA MET A 179 0.64 15.56 -0.52
C MET A 179 -0.67 15.94 0.18
N GLY A 180 -0.90 15.44 1.39
CA GLY A 180 -2.05 15.83 2.20
C GLY A 180 -2.08 17.33 2.48
N LEU A 181 -0.95 17.91 2.83
CA LEU A 181 -0.84 19.35 3.08
C LEU A 181 -1.13 20.17 1.82
N GLU A 182 -0.68 19.71 0.64
CA GLU A 182 -0.97 20.39 -0.63
C GLU A 182 -2.46 20.29 -0.99
N PHE A 183 -3.11 19.16 -0.75
CA PHE A 183 -4.57 19.03 -0.95
C PHE A 183 -5.36 19.95 -0.01
N ASP A 184 -4.98 20.01 1.27
CA ASP A 184 -5.59 20.94 2.25
C ASP A 184 -5.45 22.41 1.80
N HIS A 185 -4.25 22.82 1.36
CA HIS A 185 -4.01 24.18 0.89
C HIS A 185 -4.76 24.52 -0.39
N ALA A 186 -4.98 23.54 -1.23
CA ALA A 186 -5.77 23.69 -2.46
C ALA A 186 -7.29 23.60 -2.21
N GLY A 187 -7.73 23.33 -1.00
CA GLY A 187 -9.15 23.15 -0.63
C GLY A 187 -9.80 21.97 -1.35
N LYS A 188 -9.05 20.88 -1.54
CA LYS A 188 -9.53 19.70 -2.25
C LYS A 188 -9.98 18.61 -1.28
N ASN A 189 -11.11 17.96 -1.59
CA ASN A 189 -11.60 16.80 -0.85
C ASN A 189 -10.87 15.51 -1.26
N VAL A 190 -9.53 15.57 -1.30
CA VAL A 190 -8.63 14.45 -1.57
C VAL A 190 -7.76 14.23 -0.35
N ALA A 191 -7.55 12.97 0.03
CA ALA A 191 -6.69 12.65 1.17
C ALA A 191 -5.53 11.76 0.74
N ALA A 192 -4.37 11.96 1.38
CA ALA A 192 -3.22 11.08 1.31
C ALA A 192 -2.89 10.57 2.71
N VAL A 193 -2.80 9.25 2.89
CA VAL A 193 -2.60 8.61 4.21
C VAL A 193 -1.56 7.51 4.09
N SER A 194 -0.62 7.45 5.03
CA SER A 194 0.28 6.32 5.19
C SER A 194 -0.27 5.36 6.25
N ILE A 195 -0.27 4.05 5.94
CA ILE A 195 -0.70 2.99 6.87
C ILE A 195 0.51 2.14 7.21
N TRP A 196 0.89 2.10 8.47
CA TRP A 196 1.86 1.16 8.99
C TRP A 196 1.19 -0.21 9.16
N MET A 197 1.53 -1.11 8.26
CA MET A 197 1.15 -2.52 8.35
C MET A 197 1.97 -3.22 9.44
N GLY A 198 1.36 -4.17 10.14
CA GLY A 198 2.07 -5.14 10.97
C GLY A 198 2.85 -6.17 10.14
N ALA A 199 3.19 -7.28 10.75
CA ALA A 199 3.65 -8.45 10.02
C ALA A 199 2.46 -9.02 9.24
N VAL A 200 2.54 -9.06 7.92
CA VAL A 200 1.45 -9.54 7.06
C VAL A 200 1.69 -11.01 6.71
N MET A 201 0.70 -11.88 6.90
CA MET A 201 0.76 -13.32 6.65
C MET A 201 0.78 -13.62 5.14
N THR A 202 1.83 -13.17 4.48
CA THR A 202 2.10 -13.42 3.07
C THR A 202 2.77 -14.79 2.85
N GLU A 203 2.86 -15.21 1.58
CA GLU A 203 3.60 -16.41 1.18
C GLU A 203 5.05 -16.38 1.69
N ARG A 204 5.70 -15.23 1.61
CA ARG A 204 7.06 -15.04 2.12
C ARG A 204 7.15 -15.24 3.64
N LEU A 205 6.23 -14.66 4.41
CA LEU A 205 6.24 -14.81 5.87
C LEU A 205 5.97 -16.26 6.27
N ARG A 206 5.08 -16.97 5.57
CA ARG A 206 4.84 -18.41 5.79
C ARG A 206 6.11 -19.23 5.58
N LEU A 207 6.90 -18.94 4.54
CA LEU A 207 8.18 -19.60 4.31
C LEU A 207 9.21 -19.28 5.40
N VAL A 208 9.25 -18.04 5.90
CA VAL A 208 10.12 -17.65 7.01
C VAL A 208 9.75 -18.42 8.30
N ILE A 209 8.46 -18.48 8.63
CA ILE A 209 7.99 -19.24 9.80
C ILE A 209 8.33 -20.74 9.65
N ALA A 210 8.08 -21.30 8.46
CA ALA A 210 8.37 -22.71 8.19
C ALA A 210 9.86 -23.03 8.22
N SER A 211 10.75 -22.08 7.94
CA SER A 211 12.21 -22.27 7.96
C SER A 211 12.77 -22.48 9.39
N ASP A 212 12.16 -21.84 10.40
CA ASP A 212 12.50 -22.02 11.82
C ASP A 212 11.26 -21.71 12.69
N PRO A 213 10.36 -22.69 12.89
CA PRO A 213 9.14 -22.49 13.67
C PRO A 213 9.38 -22.13 15.14
N VAL A 214 10.52 -22.54 15.71
CA VAL A 214 10.86 -22.22 17.10
C VAL A 214 11.16 -20.73 17.24
N LYS A 215 11.90 -20.18 16.28
CA LYS A 215 12.30 -18.76 16.28
C LYS A 215 11.20 -17.83 15.80
N PHE A 216 10.46 -18.21 14.77
CA PHE A 216 9.54 -17.33 14.05
C PHE A 216 8.06 -17.66 14.26
N GLY A 217 7.72 -18.78 14.92
CA GLY A 217 6.32 -19.22 15.09
C GLY A 217 5.44 -18.19 15.80
N ALA A 218 5.98 -17.42 16.73
CA ALA A 218 5.25 -16.37 17.44
C ALA A 218 4.74 -15.25 16.50
N LEU A 219 5.36 -15.07 15.32
CA LEU A 219 4.91 -14.10 14.33
C LEU A 219 3.52 -14.43 13.76
N GLU A 220 3.14 -15.71 13.74
CA GLU A 220 1.84 -16.13 13.21
C GLU A 220 0.68 -15.52 14.00
N ALA A 221 0.73 -15.59 15.33
CA ALA A 221 -0.32 -15.05 16.19
C ALA A 221 -0.45 -13.53 16.11
N GLY A 222 0.66 -12.82 15.84
CA GLY A 222 0.69 -11.36 15.74
C GLY A 222 0.48 -10.80 14.33
N SER A 223 0.43 -11.66 13.31
CA SER A 223 0.34 -11.21 11.91
C SER A 223 -1.06 -10.76 11.53
N GLU A 224 -1.11 -9.82 10.60
CA GLU A 224 -2.33 -9.37 9.90
C GLU A 224 -2.61 -10.30 8.70
N GLU A 225 -3.88 -10.55 8.37
CA GLU A 225 -4.23 -11.14 7.10
C GLU A 225 -3.89 -10.18 5.95
N PRO A 226 -3.59 -10.69 4.73
CA PRO A 226 -3.27 -9.83 3.58
C PRO A 226 -4.37 -8.82 3.22
N GLU A 227 -5.63 -9.14 3.52
CA GLU A 227 -6.81 -8.32 3.28
C GLU A 227 -6.96 -7.14 4.25
N PHE A 228 -6.35 -7.23 5.42
CA PHE A 228 -6.57 -6.30 6.54
C PHE A 228 -6.39 -4.83 6.14
N THR A 229 -5.28 -4.49 5.50
CA THR A 229 -5.02 -3.12 5.04
C THR A 229 -6.01 -2.67 3.94
N GLY A 230 -6.53 -3.58 3.13
CA GLY A 230 -7.56 -3.26 2.13
C GLY A 230 -8.88 -2.84 2.78
N HIS A 231 -9.29 -3.49 3.86
CA HIS A 231 -10.45 -3.07 4.65
C HIS A 231 -10.25 -1.69 5.30
N LEU A 232 -9.03 -1.40 5.76
CA LEU A 232 -8.69 -0.07 6.29
C LEU A 232 -8.75 1.02 5.22
N ALA A 233 -8.24 0.73 4.03
CA ALA A 233 -8.30 1.65 2.89
C ALA A 233 -9.75 1.97 2.49
N TRP A 234 -10.61 0.95 2.48
CA TRP A 234 -12.04 1.14 2.23
C TRP A 234 -12.73 1.96 3.32
N ALA A 235 -12.48 1.64 4.59
CA ALA A 235 -13.05 2.37 5.72
C ALA A 235 -12.64 3.85 5.69
N LEU A 236 -11.36 4.14 5.42
CA LEU A 236 -10.88 5.51 5.23
C LEU A 236 -11.56 6.22 4.07
N TYR A 237 -11.71 5.54 2.92
CA TYR A 237 -12.35 6.15 1.75
C TYR A 237 -13.80 6.52 2.01
N THR A 238 -14.53 5.66 2.69
CA THR A 238 -15.95 5.84 2.99
C THR A 238 -16.22 6.68 4.25
N ASP A 239 -15.18 7.02 5.02
CA ASP A 239 -15.33 7.87 6.20
C ASP A 239 -15.64 9.32 5.79
N PRO A 240 -16.80 9.88 6.16
CA PRO A 240 -17.12 11.28 5.89
C PRO A 240 -16.17 12.26 6.58
N GLN A 241 -15.42 11.79 7.60
CA GLN A 241 -14.42 12.59 8.32
C GLN A 241 -12.98 12.31 7.86
N ARG A 242 -12.78 11.62 6.72
CA ARG A 242 -11.42 11.27 6.22
C ARG A 242 -10.49 12.47 6.09
N ALA A 243 -11.02 13.67 5.86
CA ALA A 243 -10.23 14.90 5.80
C ALA A 243 -9.44 15.17 7.10
N ALA A 244 -9.94 14.72 8.25
CA ALA A 244 -9.22 14.84 9.53
C ALA A 244 -7.95 13.98 9.58
N ARG A 245 -7.84 12.99 8.69
CA ARG A 245 -6.66 12.10 8.58
C ARG A 245 -5.76 12.43 7.41
N ASN A 246 -6.06 13.49 6.69
CA ASN A 246 -5.24 13.89 5.55
C ASN A 246 -3.81 14.22 6.00
N GLY A 247 -2.82 13.64 5.34
CA GLY A 247 -1.41 13.75 5.70
C GLY A 247 -0.98 12.90 6.92
N ALA A 248 -1.88 12.05 7.47
CA ALA A 248 -1.55 11.25 8.64
C ALA A 248 -0.75 9.99 8.29
N THR A 249 0.11 9.58 9.23
CA THR A 249 0.65 8.22 9.30
C THR A 249 -0.08 7.48 10.41
N CYS A 250 -0.83 6.45 10.04
CA CYS A 250 -1.65 5.66 10.95
C CYS A 250 -1.02 4.29 11.21
N ILE A 251 -0.98 3.83 12.45
CA ILE A 251 -0.70 2.42 12.75
C ILE A 251 -1.95 1.61 12.42
N GLY A 252 -1.86 0.66 11.48
CA GLY A 252 -3.00 -0.10 10.97
C GLY A 252 -3.83 -0.76 12.06
N ALA A 253 -3.19 -1.38 13.05
CA ALA A 253 -3.86 -1.99 14.19
C ALA A 253 -4.66 -0.99 15.05
N GLU A 254 -4.20 0.25 15.19
CA GLU A 254 -4.91 1.31 15.93
C GLU A 254 -6.09 1.84 15.10
N LEU A 255 -5.86 2.09 13.81
CA LEU A 255 -6.89 2.50 12.87
C LEU A 255 -8.02 1.45 12.78
N ALA A 256 -7.66 0.16 12.80
CA ALA A 256 -8.63 -0.94 12.81
C ALA A 256 -9.52 -0.93 14.06
N ARG A 257 -8.96 -0.65 15.25
CA ARG A 257 -9.74 -0.52 16.49
C ARG A 257 -10.78 0.59 16.38
N GLU A 258 -10.43 1.71 15.75
CA GLU A 258 -11.33 2.85 15.58
C GLU A 258 -12.50 2.53 14.63
N TYR A 259 -12.23 1.76 13.56
CA TYR A 259 -13.24 1.35 12.58
C TYR A 259 -13.94 0.03 12.93
N GLY A 260 -13.57 -0.63 14.03
CA GLY A 260 -14.14 -1.93 14.42
C GLY A 260 -13.73 -3.08 13.48
N ILE A 261 -12.58 -2.96 12.78
CA ILE A 261 -12.07 -3.95 11.85
C ILE A 261 -11.18 -4.93 12.62
N THR A 262 -11.40 -6.22 12.40
CA THR A 262 -10.62 -7.30 13.00
C THR A 262 -10.11 -8.26 11.93
N CYS A 263 -9.08 -9.00 12.28
CA CYS A 263 -8.65 -10.19 11.55
C CYS A 263 -9.64 -11.36 11.74
N ALA A 264 -9.46 -12.43 11.01
CA ALA A 264 -10.28 -13.63 11.11
C ALA A 264 -10.44 -14.11 12.57
N GLY A 265 -11.64 -14.57 12.91
CA GLY A 265 -11.97 -14.97 14.27
C GLY A 265 -12.09 -13.83 15.29
N GLY A 266 -12.19 -12.59 14.85
CA GLY A 266 -12.30 -11.42 15.73
C GLY A 266 -10.96 -11.00 16.37
N ARG A 267 -9.84 -11.49 15.87
CA ARG A 267 -8.50 -11.20 16.38
C ARG A 267 -8.09 -9.77 16.04
N ALA A 268 -7.58 -9.02 17.01
CA ALA A 268 -6.95 -7.72 16.81
C ALA A 268 -5.42 -7.89 16.74
N PRO A 269 -4.77 -7.45 15.65
CA PRO A 269 -3.30 -7.49 15.59
C PRO A 269 -2.70 -6.50 16.60
N PRO A 270 -1.46 -6.76 17.09
CA PRO A 270 -0.80 -5.87 18.03
C PRO A 270 -0.39 -4.55 17.36
N SER A 271 -0.56 -3.43 18.08
CA SER A 271 0.01 -2.15 17.65
C SER A 271 1.52 -2.13 17.89
N TYR A 272 2.28 -1.50 16.99
CA TYR A 272 3.70 -1.22 17.21
C TYR A 272 3.95 -0.33 18.43
N ARG A 273 3.03 0.57 18.75
CA ARG A 273 3.08 1.37 19.96
C ARG A 273 3.06 0.49 21.20
N ASP A 274 2.12 -0.44 21.26
CA ASP A 274 1.91 -1.29 22.42
C ASP A 274 3.01 -2.36 22.55
N SER A 275 3.44 -2.94 21.42
CA SER A 275 4.38 -4.07 21.40
C SER A 275 5.86 -3.66 21.43
N HIS A 276 6.21 -2.50 20.87
CA HIS A 276 7.60 -2.07 20.70
C HIS A 276 7.88 -0.62 21.13
N GLY A 277 6.87 0.12 21.58
CA GLY A 277 7.01 1.54 21.93
C GLY A 277 7.27 2.44 20.70
N VAL A 278 6.97 1.96 19.48
CA VAL A 278 7.27 2.67 18.22
C VAL A 278 6.06 3.42 17.75
N VAL A 279 6.25 4.69 17.45
CA VAL A 279 5.21 5.58 16.95
C VAL A 279 5.65 6.29 15.68
N PRO A 280 4.72 6.60 14.78
CA PRO A 280 5.01 7.45 13.62
C PRO A 280 5.56 8.81 14.03
N ARG A 281 6.49 9.31 13.23
CA ARG A 281 7.05 10.66 13.42
C ARG A 281 5.97 11.72 13.19
N ALA A 282 5.91 12.71 14.07
CA ALA A 282 5.13 13.90 13.82
C ALA A 282 5.90 14.84 12.89
N PHE A 283 5.32 15.16 11.75
CA PHE A 283 5.84 16.18 10.85
C PHE A 283 5.27 17.55 11.20
N SER A 284 6.09 18.59 11.11
CA SER A 284 5.63 19.95 11.38
C SER A 284 5.02 20.59 10.12
N ARG A 285 3.87 21.24 10.31
CA ARG A 285 3.23 22.06 9.28
C ARG A 285 3.85 23.46 9.32
N LEU A 286 4.83 23.72 8.45
CA LEU A 286 5.27 25.09 8.18
C LEU A 286 4.35 25.68 7.13
N ALA A 287 3.96 26.94 7.29
CA ALA A 287 3.22 27.63 6.24
C ALA A 287 4.07 27.62 4.95
N PRO A 288 3.50 27.22 3.79
CA PRO A 288 4.25 27.23 2.55
C PRO A 288 4.70 28.66 2.27
N VAL A 289 5.97 28.81 1.93
CA VAL A 289 6.49 30.05 1.36
C VAL A 289 5.82 30.17 -0.01
N ARG A 290 4.74 30.96 -0.10
CA ARG A 290 4.14 31.28 -1.39
C ARG A 290 5.15 32.17 -2.11
N ALA A 291 5.68 31.69 -3.22
CA ALA A 291 6.29 32.57 -4.20
C ALA A 291 5.19 33.54 -4.66
N GLY A 292 5.40 34.83 -4.39
CA GLY A 292 4.52 35.91 -4.82
C GLY A 292 4.48 36.00 -6.35
#